data_e091917194eba5174090bd8a57908dca
#
_entry.id   e091917194eba5174090bd8a57908dca
#
_cell.length_a   1.000
_cell.length_b   1.000
_cell.length_c   1.000
_cell.angle_alpha   90.00
_cell.angle_beta   90.00
_cell.angle_gamma   90.00
#
_symmetry.space_group_name_H-M   'P 1'
#
loop_
_entity.id
_entity.type
_entity.pdbx_description
1 polymer ?
#
loop_
_entity_poly.entity_id
_entity_poly.type
_entity_poly.pdbx_seq_one_letter_code
_entity_poly.pdbx_strand_id
1 'polypeptide(L)'
;MKNVIITGAANGVGKAIANKLKNQNLILIDIDENNLQKVAKEINAKYYICDVSDDKQITNVFKDINENYNKIDCLINCAGIWISGDISKQEESNYKEMNELSRVKHVIDTNVFGIIAMIKSVFSIMKNQGYGQIININSQSGVMCEPPFPVYNASKTGANAFRKAIQNDLAQNNIKITDVCPGLIKTDFYKRANNELPESVMNTGLTAEDVANTVKFVFDLPHEITVPSIEVRHIKNY
;
A
#
# COMPACT_ATOMS: atom_id res chain seq x y z
N MET A 1 -4.02 -21.54 8.07
CA MET A 1 -4.19 -20.09 7.94
C MET A 1 -2.83 -19.47 7.71
N LYS A 2 -2.73 -18.45 6.85
CA LYS A 2 -1.47 -17.70 6.57
C LYS A 2 -1.36 -16.50 7.51
N ASN A 3 -0.14 -16.18 7.93
CA ASN A 3 0.16 -14.94 8.66
C ASN A 3 0.36 -13.80 7.66
N VAL A 4 -0.49 -12.79 7.70
CA VAL A 4 -0.55 -11.72 6.69
C VAL A 4 -0.41 -10.35 7.37
N ILE A 5 0.62 -9.61 7.02
CA ILE A 5 0.78 -8.20 7.42
C ILE A 5 0.08 -7.31 6.40
N ILE A 6 -0.73 -6.35 6.86
CA ILE A 6 -1.39 -5.36 6.02
C ILE A 6 -1.10 -3.97 6.58
N THR A 7 -0.43 -3.11 5.81
CA THR A 7 -0.23 -1.69 6.18
C THR A 7 -1.35 -0.83 5.61
N GLY A 8 -1.66 0.32 6.24
CA GLY A 8 -2.79 1.17 5.83
C GLY A 8 -4.15 0.49 6.06
N ALA A 9 -4.25 -0.35 7.10
CA ALA A 9 -5.38 -1.26 7.32
C ALA A 9 -6.61 -0.62 7.98
N ALA A 10 -6.48 0.60 8.50
CA ALA A 10 -7.56 1.27 9.22
C ALA A 10 -8.72 1.72 8.33
N ASN A 11 -8.46 1.99 7.05
CA ASN A 11 -9.41 2.64 6.15
C ASN A 11 -9.32 2.15 4.70
N GLY A 12 -10.29 2.55 3.88
CA GLY A 12 -10.26 2.42 2.42
C GLY A 12 -9.92 1.01 1.93
N VAL A 13 -8.92 0.95 1.04
CA VAL A 13 -8.48 -0.31 0.40
C VAL A 13 -7.89 -1.29 1.42
N GLY A 14 -7.05 -0.82 2.35
CA GLY A 14 -6.46 -1.70 3.37
C GLY A 14 -7.49 -2.35 4.27
N LYS A 15 -8.52 -1.59 4.72
CA LYS A 15 -9.66 -2.14 5.46
C LYS A 15 -10.45 -3.16 4.63
N ALA A 16 -10.68 -2.88 3.34
CA ALA A 16 -11.38 -3.81 2.45
C ALA A 16 -10.58 -5.11 2.25
N ILE A 17 -9.26 -5.02 2.09
CA ILE A 17 -8.37 -6.19 2.02
C ILE A 17 -8.41 -6.99 3.33
N ALA A 18 -8.33 -6.33 4.48
CA ALA A 18 -8.41 -6.99 5.78
C ALA A 18 -9.72 -7.77 5.93
N ASN A 19 -10.86 -7.16 5.58
CA ASN A 19 -12.16 -7.83 5.58
C ASN A 19 -12.22 -9.01 4.60
N LYS A 20 -11.64 -8.87 3.40
CA LYS A 20 -11.58 -9.93 2.39
C LYS A 20 -10.76 -11.12 2.83
N LEU A 21 -9.70 -10.90 3.62
CA LEU A 21 -8.78 -11.92 4.11
C LEU A 21 -9.02 -12.30 5.59
N LYS A 22 -10.16 -11.94 6.20
CA LYS A 22 -10.46 -12.15 7.63
C LYS A 22 -10.35 -13.58 8.13
N ASN A 23 -10.35 -14.55 7.21
CA ASN A 23 -10.14 -15.98 7.53
C ASN A 23 -8.65 -16.35 7.66
N GLN A 24 -7.73 -15.39 7.53
CA GLN A 24 -6.29 -15.53 7.74
C GLN A 24 -5.89 -14.97 9.12
N ASN A 25 -4.67 -15.23 9.57
CA ASN A 25 -4.08 -14.58 10.74
C ASN A 25 -3.58 -13.20 10.32
N LEU A 26 -4.35 -12.16 10.59
CA LEU A 26 -4.04 -10.81 10.15
C LEU A 26 -3.26 -10.03 11.21
N ILE A 27 -2.25 -9.30 10.75
CA ILE A 27 -1.45 -8.36 11.51
C ILE A 27 -1.63 -7.00 10.83
N LEU A 28 -2.45 -6.15 11.43
CA LEU A 28 -2.85 -4.87 10.87
C LEU A 28 -1.92 -3.76 11.35
N ILE A 29 -1.48 -2.90 10.45
CA ILE A 29 -0.59 -1.76 10.75
C ILE A 29 -1.19 -0.50 10.16
N ASP A 30 -1.33 0.55 10.98
CA ASP A 30 -1.78 1.88 10.54
C ASP A 30 -1.37 2.94 11.57
N ILE A 31 -1.35 4.19 11.17
CA ILE A 31 -1.16 5.35 12.05
C ILE A 31 -2.49 5.80 12.71
N ASP A 32 -3.63 5.49 12.10
CA ASP A 32 -4.98 5.84 12.58
C ASP A 32 -5.43 4.85 13.66
N GLU A 33 -5.03 5.10 14.89
CA GLU A 33 -5.32 4.24 16.04
C GLU A 33 -6.80 3.93 16.18
N ASN A 34 -7.65 4.95 16.16
CA ASN A 34 -9.08 4.80 16.43
C ASN A 34 -9.80 3.88 15.44
N ASN A 35 -9.52 4.04 14.15
CA ASN A 35 -10.14 3.21 13.12
C ASN A 35 -9.48 1.84 13.05
N LEU A 36 -8.15 1.75 13.26
CA LEU A 36 -7.46 0.47 13.27
C LEU A 36 -7.96 -0.46 14.37
N GLN A 37 -8.16 0.06 15.59
CA GLN A 37 -8.73 -0.69 16.71
C GLN A 37 -10.13 -1.23 16.41
N LYS A 38 -10.99 -0.42 15.76
CA LYS A 38 -12.33 -0.86 15.33
C LYS A 38 -12.25 -2.01 14.35
N VAL A 39 -11.43 -1.86 13.29
CA VAL A 39 -11.24 -2.91 12.27
C VAL A 39 -10.69 -4.19 12.91
N ALA A 40 -9.65 -4.07 13.72
CA ALA A 40 -9.03 -5.21 14.38
C ALA A 40 -10.02 -5.97 15.29
N LYS A 41 -10.86 -5.25 16.02
CA LYS A 41 -11.91 -5.84 16.86
C LYS A 41 -13.00 -6.54 16.03
N GLU A 42 -13.44 -5.91 14.92
CA GLU A 42 -14.48 -6.47 14.03
C GLU A 42 -14.08 -7.83 13.44
N ILE A 43 -12.78 -8.02 13.12
CA ILE A 43 -12.29 -9.22 12.45
C ILE A 43 -11.38 -10.09 13.34
N ASN A 44 -11.26 -9.75 14.62
CA ASN A 44 -10.41 -10.44 15.61
C ASN A 44 -8.94 -10.55 15.16
N ALA A 45 -8.33 -9.43 14.75
CA ALA A 45 -6.95 -9.37 14.27
C ALA A 45 -6.01 -8.71 15.29
N LYS A 46 -4.73 -9.08 15.25
CA LYS A 46 -3.66 -8.35 15.94
C LYS A 46 -3.42 -7.03 15.20
N TYR A 47 -3.07 -5.96 15.92
CA TYR A 47 -2.75 -4.69 15.31
C TYR A 47 -1.58 -3.97 15.98
N TYR A 48 -0.94 -3.07 15.24
CA TYR A 48 0.13 -2.19 15.70
C TYR A 48 -0.10 -0.77 15.16
N ILE A 49 0.02 0.22 16.04
CA ILE A 49 0.05 1.62 15.63
C ILE A 49 1.46 1.93 15.16
N CYS A 50 1.62 2.28 13.89
CA CYS A 50 2.93 2.54 13.32
C CYS A 50 2.81 3.45 12.10
N ASP A 51 3.63 4.49 12.08
CA ASP A 51 3.91 5.27 10.89
C ASP A 51 4.99 4.54 10.06
N VAL A 52 4.64 4.10 8.85
CA VAL A 52 5.58 3.40 7.95
C VAL A 52 6.68 4.31 7.40
N SER A 53 6.61 5.62 7.61
CA SER A 53 7.68 6.57 7.30
C SER A 53 8.74 6.68 8.42
N ASP A 54 8.50 6.05 9.58
CA ASP A 54 9.39 6.06 10.75
C ASP A 54 10.07 4.69 10.93
N ASP A 55 11.37 4.64 10.66
CA ASP A 55 12.18 3.42 10.75
C ASP A 55 12.27 2.84 12.17
N LYS A 56 12.20 3.69 13.20
CA LYS A 56 12.23 3.26 14.60
C LYS A 56 10.92 2.57 14.99
N GLN A 57 9.78 3.12 14.56
CA GLN A 57 8.48 2.49 14.81
C GLN A 57 8.39 1.14 14.08
N ILE A 58 8.82 1.07 12.82
CA ILE A 58 8.88 -0.20 12.07
C ILE A 58 9.77 -1.21 12.80
N THR A 59 10.96 -0.80 13.23
CA THR A 59 11.90 -1.67 13.96
C THR A 59 11.27 -2.24 15.23
N ASN A 60 10.57 -1.41 16.01
CA ASN A 60 9.90 -1.85 17.24
C ASN A 60 8.76 -2.83 16.95
N VAL A 61 7.95 -2.56 15.92
CA VAL A 61 6.87 -3.46 15.50
C VAL A 61 7.42 -4.81 15.04
N PHE A 62 8.49 -4.81 14.23
CA PHE A 62 9.08 -6.07 13.76
C PHE A 62 9.84 -6.83 14.86
N LYS A 63 10.30 -6.17 15.92
CA LYS A 63 10.82 -6.86 17.10
C LYS A 63 9.71 -7.71 17.74
N ASP A 64 8.54 -7.13 17.99
CA ASP A 64 7.39 -7.86 18.56
C ASP A 64 6.87 -8.95 17.60
N ILE A 65 6.82 -8.66 16.29
CA ILE A 65 6.43 -9.66 15.28
C ILE A 65 7.39 -10.85 15.31
N ASN A 66 8.71 -10.64 15.35
CA ASN A 66 9.70 -11.71 15.39
C ASN A 66 9.62 -12.57 16.68
N GLU A 67 9.21 -11.97 17.81
CA GLU A 67 9.00 -12.69 19.07
C GLU A 67 7.73 -13.56 19.05
N ASN A 68 6.70 -13.13 18.33
CA ASN A 68 5.37 -13.76 18.37
C ASN A 68 5.03 -14.62 17.14
N TYR A 69 5.77 -14.48 16.03
CA TYR A 69 5.47 -15.17 14.79
C TYR A 69 6.73 -15.84 14.20
N ASN A 70 6.70 -17.16 14.08
CA ASN A 70 7.80 -17.92 13.47
C ASN A 70 7.88 -17.76 11.95
N LYS A 71 6.81 -17.26 11.32
CA LYS A 71 6.73 -17.07 9.87
C LYS A 71 5.74 -15.96 9.50
N ILE A 72 6.02 -15.31 8.38
CA ILE A 72 5.12 -14.36 7.72
C ILE A 72 4.91 -14.82 6.28
N ASP A 73 3.70 -15.20 5.95
CA ASP A 73 3.37 -15.75 4.63
C ASP A 73 3.18 -14.67 3.57
N CYS A 74 2.65 -13.49 3.98
CA CYS A 74 2.39 -12.39 3.06
C CYS A 74 2.56 -11.02 3.73
N LEU A 75 3.16 -10.07 3.00
CA LEU A 75 3.14 -8.64 3.29
C LEU A 75 2.31 -7.93 2.23
N ILE A 76 1.32 -7.15 2.66
CA ILE A 76 0.52 -6.28 1.79
C ILE A 76 0.78 -4.83 2.15
N ASN A 77 1.57 -4.14 1.34
CA ASN A 77 1.85 -2.72 1.48
C ASN A 77 0.70 -1.91 0.86
N CYS A 78 -0.19 -1.40 1.70
CA CYS A 78 -1.33 -0.57 1.29
C CYS A 78 -1.29 0.84 1.90
N ALA A 79 -0.42 1.10 2.88
CA ALA A 79 -0.20 2.46 3.39
C ALA A 79 0.29 3.37 2.26
N GLY A 80 -0.29 4.55 2.18
CA GLY A 80 0.08 5.54 1.18
C GLY A 80 -0.70 6.82 1.36
N ILE A 81 -0.13 7.91 0.89
CA ILE A 81 -0.73 9.24 0.90
C ILE A 81 -0.58 9.90 -0.46
N TRP A 82 -1.42 10.88 -0.69
CA TRP A 82 -1.49 11.62 -1.94
C TRP A 82 -1.45 13.12 -1.65
N ILE A 83 -0.83 13.88 -2.53
CA ILE A 83 -0.95 15.33 -2.59
C ILE A 83 -1.26 15.77 -4.01
N SER A 84 -2.07 16.81 -4.14
CA SER A 84 -2.24 17.50 -5.40
C SER A 84 -1.07 18.44 -5.64
N GLY A 85 -0.83 18.82 -6.89
CA GLY A 85 0.12 19.85 -7.19
C GLY A 85 0.38 20.00 -8.68
N ASP A 86 0.52 21.24 -9.09
CA ASP A 86 0.97 21.63 -10.43
C ASP A 86 2.07 22.67 -10.25
N ILE A 87 3.25 22.36 -10.74
CA ILE A 87 4.42 23.23 -10.54
C ILE A 87 4.24 24.60 -11.17
N SER A 88 3.37 24.73 -12.16
CA SER A 88 3.03 25.99 -12.82
C SER A 88 1.96 26.81 -12.12
N LYS A 89 1.26 26.23 -11.14
CA LYS A 89 0.07 26.80 -10.47
C LYS A 89 0.26 26.95 -8.97
N GLN A 90 1.46 27.21 -8.53
CA GLN A 90 1.86 27.27 -7.11
C GLN A 90 1.08 28.29 -6.28
N GLU A 91 0.53 29.32 -6.91
CA GLU A 91 -0.24 30.37 -6.21
C GLU A 91 -1.73 30.05 -6.05
N GLU A 92 -2.25 29.06 -6.77
CA GLU A 92 -3.67 28.66 -6.66
C GLU A 92 -3.91 27.86 -5.37
N SER A 93 -4.99 28.17 -4.67
CA SER A 93 -5.30 27.60 -3.33
C SER A 93 -5.34 26.07 -3.29
N ASN A 94 -5.74 25.42 -4.37
CA ASN A 94 -5.87 23.96 -4.47
C ASN A 94 -4.53 23.23 -4.70
N TYR A 95 -3.43 23.97 -4.94
CA TYR A 95 -2.11 23.42 -5.27
C TYR A 95 -1.02 23.81 -4.26
N LYS A 96 -1.38 24.49 -3.17
CA LYS A 96 -0.44 24.96 -2.13
C LYS A 96 0.37 23.83 -1.45
N GLU A 97 -0.17 22.63 -1.41
CA GLU A 97 0.47 21.52 -0.70
C GLU A 97 1.84 21.14 -1.30
N MET A 98 2.02 21.29 -2.61
CA MET A 98 3.30 21.03 -3.25
C MET A 98 4.36 22.10 -2.92
N ASN A 99 3.96 23.27 -2.45
CA ASN A 99 4.89 24.34 -2.01
C ASN A 99 5.51 24.03 -0.64
N GLU A 100 4.92 23.13 0.13
CA GLU A 100 5.44 22.68 1.42
C GLU A 100 6.36 21.47 1.22
N LEU A 101 7.67 21.68 1.13
CA LEU A 101 8.64 20.60 0.95
C LEU A 101 8.56 19.51 2.02
N SER A 102 8.10 19.84 3.22
CA SER A 102 7.80 18.88 4.28
C SER A 102 6.72 17.87 3.87
N ARG A 103 5.68 18.31 3.18
CA ARG A 103 4.61 17.45 2.66
C ARG A 103 5.09 16.60 1.48
N VAL A 104 5.87 17.21 0.58
CA VAL A 104 6.54 16.47 -0.52
C VAL A 104 7.40 15.35 0.05
N LYS A 105 8.24 15.68 1.04
CA LYS A 105 9.07 14.70 1.74
C LYS A 105 8.24 13.59 2.37
N HIS A 106 7.16 13.95 3.07
CA HIS A 106 6.28 12.97 3.71
C HIS A 106 5.64 12.00 2.72
N VAL A 107 5.24 12.46 1.51
CA VAL A 107 4.74 11.57 0.46
C VAL A 107 5.82 10.57 0.00
N ILE A 108 7.05 11.03 -0.18
CA ILE A 108 8.16 10.15 -0.57
C ILE A 108 8.48 9.17 0.56
N ASP A 109 8.54 9.66 1.80
CA ASP A 109 8.84 8.82 2.96
C ASP A 109 7.76 7.74 3.16
N THR A 110 6.49 8.07 3.00
CA THR A 110 5.41 7.07 3.14
C THR A 110 5.36 6.11 1.95
N ASN A 111 5.30 6.65 0.71
CA ASN A 111 4.98 5.85 -0.48
C ASN A 111 6.19 5.09 -1.05
N VAL A 112 7.42 5.52 -0.75
CA VAL A 112 8.65 4.89 -1.25
C VAL A 112 9.43 4.26 -0.11
N PHE A 113 9.92 5.09 0.84
CA PHE A 113 10.71 4.60 1.95
C PHE A 113 9.94 3.58 2.78
N GLY A 114 8.66 3.84 3.11
CA GLY A 114 7.81 2.92 3.86
C GLY A 114 7.71 1.54 3.22
N ILE A 115 7.49 1.48 1.90
CA ILE A 115 7.46 0.20 1.16
C ILE A 115 8.82 -0.50 1.26
N ILE A 116 9.92 0.22 1.04
CA ILE A 116 11.29 -0.33 1.12
C ILE A 116 11.56 -0.87 2.53
N ALA A 117 11.26 -0.11 3.56
CA ALA A 117 11.50 -0.46 4.95
C ALA A 117 10.69 -1.70 5.38
N MET A 118 9.40 -1.76 5.03
CA MET A 118 8.54 -2.91 5.30
C MET A 118 9.03 -4.18 4.59
N ILE A 119 9.41 -4.08 3.30
CA ILE A 119 9.97 -5.21 2.54
C ILE A 119 11.28 -5.67 3.15
N LYS A 120 12.19 -4.74 3.50
CA LYS A 120 13.46 -5.05 4.15
C LYS A 120 13.26 -5.77 5.49
N SER A 121 12.27 -5.33 6.28
CA SER A 121 11.99 -5.90 7.59
C SER A 121 11.43 -7.33 7.51
N VAL A 122 10.54 -7.62 6.54
CA VAL A 122 9.96 -8.95 6.37
C VAL A 122 10.89 -9.91 5.62
N PHE A 123 11.85 -9.39 4.83
CA PHE A 123 12.71 -10.18 3.96
C PHE A 123 13.51 -11.24 4.74
N SER A 124 14.11 -10.88 5.89
CA SER A 124 14.88 -11.82 6.70
C SER A 124 14.03 -13.00 7.19
N ILE A 125 12.77 -12.74 7.58
CA ILE A 125 11.84 -13.78 8.00
C ILE A 125 11.52 -14.69 6.82
N MET A 126 11.12 -14.10 5.68
CA MET A 126 10.72 -14.85 4.47
C MET A 126 11.90 -15.64 3.88
N LYS A 127 13.12 -15.09 3.90
CA LYS A 127 14.32 -15.78 3.47
C LYS A 127 14.62 -17.01 4.35
N ASN A 128 14.55 -16.86 5.67
CA ASN A 128 14.81 -17.94 6.61
C ASN A 128 13.78 -19.07 6.52
N GLN A 129 12.51 -18.73 6.23
CA GLN A 129 11.44 -19.73 6.02
C GLN A 129 11.46 -20.36 4.63
N GLY A 130 12.20 -19.78 3.66
CA GLY A 130 12.39 -20.29 2.31
C GLY A 130 11.24 -19.99 1.34
N TYR A 131 10.30 -19.07 1.67
CA TYR A 131 9.23 -18.63 0.80
C TYR A 131 8.61 -17.31 1.31
N GLY A 132 7.84 -16.64 0.47
CA GLY A 132 7.09 -15.45 0.85
C GLY A 132 6.28 -14.87 -0.30
N GLN A 133 5.36 -13.98 0.06
CA GLN A 133 4.60 -13.21 -0.92
C GLN A 133 4.54 -11.74 -0.49
N ILE A 134 4.81 -10.84 -1.41
CA ILE A 134 4.70 -9.39 -1.22
C ILE A 134 3.72 -8.84 -2.23
N ILE A 135 2.75 -8.04 -1.78
CA ILE A 135 1.79 -7.35 -2.64
C ILE A 135 1.83 -5.88 -2.29
N ASN A 136 2.18 -5.04 -3.25
CA ASN A 136 2.16 -3.58 -3.07
C ASN A 136 0.90 -3.00 -3.73
N ILE A 137 0.19 -2.13 -3.04
CA ILE A 137 -0.84 -1.30 -3.65
C ILE A 137 -0.15 -0.06 -4.21
N ASN A 138 0.20 -0.17 -5.48
CA ASN A 138 0.81 0.91 -6.24
C ASN A 138 -0.28 1.85 -6.80
N SER A 139 -0.19 2.26 -8.03
CA SER A 139 -1.16 3.10 -8.73
C SER A 139 -0.92 3.06 -10.23
N GLN A 140 -1.96 3.34 -11.01
CA GLN A 140 -1.83 3.73 -12.41
C GLN A 140 -0.82 4.88 -12.58
N SER A 141 -0.77 5.84 -11.64
CA SER A 141 0.20 6.93 -11.62
C SER A 141 1.67 6.48 -11.59
N GLY A 142 1.94 5.27 -11.09
CA GLY A 142 3.28 4.66 -11.14
C GLY A 142 3.62 4.02 -12.49
N VAL A 143 2.68 3.97 -13.42
CA VAL A 143 2.81 3.37 -14.76
C VAL A 143 2.74 4.44 -15.85
N MET A 144 1.75 5.35 -15.78
CA MET A 144 1.44 6.31 -16.85
C MET A 144 1.98 7.73 -16.60
N CYS A 145 2.22 8.10 -15.34
CA CYS A 145 2.77 9.42 -14.96
C CYS A 145 1.96 10.62 -15.50
N GLU A 146 0.63 10.56 -15.42
CA GLU A 146 -0.24 11.61 -15.95
C GLU A 146 -0.29 12.86 -15.05
N PRO A 147 -0.32 14.09 -15.63
CA PRO A 147 -0.56 15.30 -14.86
C PRO A 147 -1.97 15.29 -14.21
N PRO A 148 -2.24 16.06 -13.15
CA PRO A 148 -1.38 17.06 -12.51
C PRO A 148 -0.73 16.58 -11.18
N PHE A 149 -0.25 15.37 -11.07
CA PHE A 149 0.18 14.77 -9.80
C PHE A 149 1.69 14.46 -9.75
N PRO A 150 2.61 15.43 -9.98
CA PRO A 150 4.03 15.15 -10.22
C PRO A 150 4.69 14.42 -9.04
N VAL A 151 4.45 14.84 -7.80
CA VAL A 151 5.06 14.23 -6.60
C VAL A 151 4.49 12.83 -6.36
N TYR A 152 3.18 12.67 -6.48
CA TYR A 152 2.54 11.36 -6.34
C TYR A 152 3.01 10.39 -7.43
N ASN A 153 3.03 10.84 -8.70
CA ASN A 153 3.57 10.06 -9.81
C ASN A 153 5.02 9.64 -9.56
N ALA A 154 5.89 10.58 -9.13
CA ALA A 154 7.28 10.29 -8.79
C ALA A 154 7.37 9.22 -7.69
N SER A 155 6.55 9.33 -6.63
CA SER A 155 6.55 8.35 -5.54
C SER A 155 6.11 6.96 -5.99
N LYS A 156 5.03 6.86 -6.77
CA LYS A 156 4.50 5.57 -7.25
C LYS A 156 5.38 4.95 -8.35
N THR A 157 5.99 5.78 -9.20
CA THR A 157 7.00 5.32 -10.17
C THR A 157 8.26 4.83 -9.45
N GLY A 158 8.71 5.53 -8.40
CA GLY A 158 9.84 5.10 -7.58
C GLY A 158 9.58 3.74 -6.92
N ALA A 159 8.39 3.54 -6.33
CA ALA A 159 7.99 2.24 -5.77
C ALA A 159 7.97 1.11 -6.83
N ASN A 160 7.43 1.39 -8.04
CA ASN A 160 7.44 0.44 -9.15
C ASN A 160 8.86 0.11 -9.62
N ALA A 161 9.74 1.12 -9.73
CA ALA A 161 11.14 0.92 -10.10
C ALA A 161 11.87 0.05 -9.06
N PHE A 162 11.65 0.31 -7.76
CA PHE A 162 12.19 -0.49 -6.69
C PHE A 162 11.73 -1.96 -6.79
N ARG A 163 10.41 -2.21 -6.95
CA ARG A 163 9.88 -3.57 -7.14
C ARG A 163 10.57 -4.28 -8.31
N LYS A 164 10.72 -3.61 -9.47
CA LYS A 164 11.39 -4.18 -10.65
C LYS A 164 12.84 -4.53 -10.37
N ALA A 165 13.55 -3.69 -9.62
CA ALA A 165 14.96 -3.90 -9.30
C ALA A 165 15.18 -5.12 -8.41
N ILE A 166 14.31 -5.36 -7.42
CA ILE A 166 14.49 -6.43 -6.41
C ILE A 166 13.82 -7.76 -6.76
N GLN A 167 12.96 -7.81 -7.79
CA GLN A 167 12.14 -9.00 -8.06
C GLN A 167 12.95 -10.28 -8.31
N ASN A 168 14.11 -10.17 -8.96
CA ASN A 168 14.97 -11.34 -9.23
C ASN A 168 15.66 -11.83 -7.95
N ASP A 169 16.12 -10.92 -7.09
CA ASP A 169 16.73 -11.26 -5.81
C ASP A 169 15.73 -11.93 -4.88
N LEU A 170 14.48 -11.44 -4.87
CA LEU A 170 13.39 -12.07 -4.13
C LEU A 170 13.07 -13.46 -4.68
N ALA A 171 12.97 -13.62 -6.01
CA ALA A 171 12.68 -14.91 -6.65
C ALA A 171 13.75 -15.96 -6.34
N GLN A 172 15.05 -15.60 -6.28
CA GLN A 172 16.14 -16.49 -5.85
C GLN A 172 15.96 -17.00 -4.41
N ASN A 173 15.21 -16.30 -3.57
CA ASN A 173 14.85 -16.69 -2.22
C ASN A 173 13.42 -17.25 -2.13
N ASN A 174 12.82 -17.62 -3.26
CA ASN A 174 11.47 -18.15 -3.35
C ASN A 174 10.40 -17.18 -2.78
N ILE A 175 10.60 -15.88 -2.97
CA ILE A 175 9.69 -14.82 -2.56
C ILE A 175 9.12 -14.15 -3.81
N LYS A 176 7.81 -14.16 -3.98
CA LYS A 176 7.15 -13.49 -5.10
C LYS A 176 6.68 -12.09 -4.71
N ILE A 177 6.71 -11.16 -5.67
CA ILE A 177 6.28 -9.78 -5.48
C ILE A 177 5.37 -9.32 -6.61
N THR A 178 4.29 -8.62 -6.26
CA THR A 178 3.30 -8.09 -7.20
C THR A 178 2.99 -6.64 -6.87
N ASP A 179 2.92 -5.78 -7.90
CA ASP A 179 2.29 -4.46 -7.81
C ASP A 179 0.84 -4.56 -8.33
N VAL A 180 -0.13 -4.27 -7.50
CA VAL A 180 -1.50 -3.98 -7.91
C VAL A 180 -1.59 -2.49 -8.18
N CYS A 181 -1.93 -2.11 -9.42
CA CYS A 181 -1.93 -0.73 -9.91
C CYS A 181 -3.37 -0.27 -10.23
N PRO A 182 -4.16 0.13 -9.22
CA PRO A 182 -5.50 0.61 -9.45
C PRO A 182 -5.49 2.02 -10.08
N GLY A 183 -6.53 2.31 -10.87
CA GLY A 183 -6.90 3.67 -11.25
C GLY A 183 -7.56 4.41 -10.08
N LEU A 184 -8.47 5.36 -10.42
CA LEU A 184 -9.25 6.09 -9.44
C LEU A 184 -10.05 5.14 -8.53
N ILE A 185 -10.01 5.36 -7.22
CA ILE A 185 -10.75 4.57 -6.23
C ILE A 185 -11.68 5.48 -5.43
N LYS A 186 -12.94 5.07 -5.24
CA LYS A 186 -13.95 5.76 -4.42
C LYS A 186 -13.67 5.55 -2.93
N THR A 187 -12.79 6.36 -2.36
CA THR A 187 -12.45 6.36 -0.94
C THR A 187 -12.18 7.78 -0.47
N ASP A 188 -12.07 7.99 0.84
CA ASP A 188 -11.70 9.28 1.42
C ASP A 188 -10.21 9.65 1.21
N PHE A 189 -9.49 8.94 0.34
CA PHE A 189 -8.06 9.13 0.10
C PHE A 189 -7.74 10.56 -0.35
N TYR A 190 -8.51 11.06 -1.30
CA TYR A 190 -8.36 12.43 -1.81
C TYR A 190 -8.82 13.48 -0.80
N LYS A 191 -9.91 13.21 -0.08
CA LYS A 191 -10.44 14.09 0.96
C LYS A 191 -9.45 14.29 2.10
N ARG A 192 -8.73 13.23 2.49
CA ARG A 192 -7.65 13.31 3.49
C ARG A 192 -6.47 14.17 3.05
N ALA A 193 -6.30 14.36 1.76
CA ALA A 193 -5.33 15.27 1.15
C ALA A 193 -5.91 16.66 0.90
N ASN A 194 -7.01 17.05 1.58
CA ASN A 194 -7.72 18.32 1.40
C ASN A 194 -8.12 18.60 -0.06
N ASN A 195 -8.35 17.57 -0.85
CA ASN A 195 -8.77 17.67 -2.23
C ASN A 195 -9.98 16.75 -2.48
N GLU A 196 -11.17 17.32 -2.45
CA GLU A 196 -12.40 16.62 -2.80
C GLU A 196 -12.59 16.60 -4.31
N LEU A 197 -12.56 15.41 -4.89
CA LEU A 197 -12.87 15.25 -6.31
C LEU A 197 -14.39 15.36 -6.53
N PRO A 198 -14.83 15.94 -7.68
CA PRO A 198 -16.24 16.02 -8.03
C PRO A 198 -16.90 14.63 -8.01
N GLU A 199 -18.15 14.57 -7.58
CA GLU A 199 -18.92 13.32 -7.52
C GLU A 199 -19.00 12.60 -8.87
N SER A 200 -19.13 13.37 -9.96
CA SER A 200 -19.13 12.86 -11.33
C SER A 200 -17.84 12.07 -11.66
N VAL A 201 -16.69 12.56 -11.19
CA VAL A 201 -15.38 11.88 -11.32
C VAL A 201 -15.33 10.66 -10.43
N MET A 202 -15.71 10.80 -9.16
CA MET A 202 -15.72 9.70 -8.21
C MET A 202 -16.63 8.55 -8.67
N ASN A 203 -17.73 8.84 -9.36
CA ASN A 203 -18.64 7.82 -9.89
C ASN A 203 -18.05 6.94 -10.99
N THR A 204 -16.92 7.34 -11.58
CA THR A 204 -16.13 6.51 -12.51
C THR A 204 -14.98 5.75 -11.84
N GLY A 205 -14.86 5.81 -10.52
CA GLY A 205 -13.81 5.11 -9.77
C GLY A 205 -14.19 3.68 -9.43
N LEU A 206 -13.15 2.87 -9.17
CA LEU A 206 -13.27 1.56 -8.55
C LEU A 206 -13.78 1.70 -7.11
N THR A 207 -14.41 0.67 -6.58
CA THR A 207 -14.63 0.54 -5.14
C THR A 207 -13.37 -0.03 -4.46
N ALA A 208 -13.24 0.18 -3.15
CA ALA A 208 -12.19 -0.47 -2.37
C ALA A 208 -12.29 -2.00 -2.44
N GLU A 209 -13.51 -2.53 -2.58
CA GLU A 209 -13.79 -3.97 -2.73
C GLU A 209 -13.28 -4.52 -4.07
N ASP A 210 -13.37 -3.76 -5.17
CA ASP A 210 -12.82 -4.18 -6.47
C ASP A 210 -11.31 -4.39 -6.40
N VAL A 211 -10.61 -3.48 -5.70
CA VAL A 211 -9.17 -3.61 -5.45
C VAL A 211 -8.88 -4.79 -4.52
N ALA A 212 -9.66 -4.97 -3.45
CA ALA A 212 -9.52 -6.10 -2.54
C ALA A 212 -9.76 -7.46 -3.23
N ASN A 213 -10.69 -7.55 -4.20
CA ASN A 213 -10.90 -8.73 -5.02
C ASN A 213 -9.67 -9.04 -5.89
N THR A 214 -9.05 -8.01 -6.47
CA THR A 214 -7.81 -8.18 -7.26
C THR A 214 -6.66 -8.65 -6.37
N VAL A 215 -6.51 -8.08 -5.17
CA VAL A 215 -5.51 -8.52 -4.18
C VAL A 215 -5.76 -9.98 -3.78
N LYS A 216 -7.03 -10.37 -3.53
CA LYS A 216 -7.39 -11.74 -3.19
C LYS A 216 -7.04 -12.71 -4.32
N PHE A 217 -7.31 -12.36 -5.58
CA PHE A 217 -6.89 -13.15 -6.73
C PHE A 217 -5.37 -13.38 -6.73
N VAL A 218 -4.57 -12.32 -6.59
CA VAL A 218 -3.10 -12.43 -6.52
C VAL A 218 -2.64 -13.26 -5.31
N PHE A 219 -3.27 -13.05 -4.15
CA PHE A 219 -2.96 -13.74 -2.91
C PHE A 219 -3.18 -15.27 -3.01
N ASP A 220 -4.20 -15.70 -3.73
CA ASP A 220 -4.57 -17.11 -3.88
C ASP A 220 -3.80 -17.86 -4.97
N LEU A 221 -3.02 -17.16 -5.81
CA LEU A 221 -2.22 -17.83 -6.84
C LEU A 221 -1.26 -18.85 -6.24
N PRO A 222 -1.06 -20.02 -6.86
CA PRO A 222 -0.04 -20.98 -6.48
C PRO A 222 1.30 -20.30 -6.26
N HIS A 223 2.12 -20.86 -5.36
CA HIS A 223 3.37 -20.21 -4.98
C HIS A 223 4.31 -20.01 -6.17
N GLU A 224 4.34 -20.96 -7.08
CA GLU A 224 5.15 -20.98 -8.30
C GLU A 224 4.70 -19.97 -9.37
N ILE A 225 3.50 -19.40 -9.19
CA ILE A 225 2.94 -18.44 -10.16
C ILE A 225 3.09 -17.03 -9.60
N THR A 226 3.65 -16.15 -10.41
CA THR A 226 3.72 -14.71 -10.11
C THR A 226 3.06 -13.89 -11.21
N VAL A 227 2.38 -12.84 -10.80
CA VAL A 227 1.90 -11.74 -11.66
C VAL A 227 2.67 -10.51 -11.21
N PRO A 228 3.73 -10.10 -11.92
CA PRO A 228 4.59 -9.01 -11.46
C PRO A 228 3.86 -7.67 -11.31
N SER A 229 2.88 -7.41 -12.17
CA SER A 229 2.05 -6.20 -12.10
C SER A 229 0.67 -6.49 -12.67
N ILE A 230 -0.37 -5.89 -12.08
CA ILE A 230 -1.75 -5.96 -12.56
C ILE A 230 -2.40 -4.58 -12.47
N GLU A 231 -2.84 -4.06 -13.61
CA GLU A 231 -3.58 -2.81 -13.69
C GLU A 231 -5.09 -3.10 -13.61
N VAL A 232 -5.79 -2.29 -12.78
CA VAL A 232 -7.24 -2.41 -12.58
C VAL A 232 -7.88 -1.05 -12.73
N ARG A 233 -8.83 -0.91 -13.65
CA ARG A 233 -9.50 0.36 -13.96
C ARG A 233 -10.99 0.18 -14.10
N HIS A 234 -11.73 1.22 -13.77
CA HIS A 234 -13.13 1.28 -14.16
C HIS A 234 -13.22 1.56 -15.66
N ILE A 235 -14.09 0.87 -16.39
CA ILE A 235 -14.19 0.97 -17.85
C ILE A 235 -14.47 2.39 -18.37
N LYS A 236 -15.07 3.25 -17.57
CA LYS A 236 -15.31 4.66 -17.91
C LYS A 236 -14.13 5.59 -17.60
N ASN A 237 -13.02 5.06 -17.11
CA ASN A 237 -11.84 5.81 -16.69
C ASN A 237 -10.59 5.28 -17.42
N TYR A 238 -10.70 5.29 -18.76
CA TYR A 238 -9.66 4.86 -19.69
C TYR A 238 -9.02 6.05 -20.36
#